data_30c410b8bcc13f6b8b35cd00f5a4ce44
#
_entry.id   30c410b8bcc13f6b8b35cd00f5a4ce44
#
_cell.length_a   1.000
_cell.length_b   1.000
_cell.length_c   1.000
_cell.angle_alpha   90.00
_cell.angle_beta   90.00
_cell.angle_gamma   90.00
#
_symmetry.space_group_name_H-M   'P 1'
#
loop_
_entity.id
_entity.type
_entity.pdbx_description
1 polymer ?
#
loop_
_entity_poly.entity_id
_entity_poly.type
_entity_poly.pdbx_seq_one_letter_code
_entity_poly.pdbx_strand_id
1 'polypeptide(L)'
;MSKDGTIAYATVAWNVNPSSLDTTYLDKLNNAVAPATKAGLQVEYGAGAGQIGQATHDLKSEVIGLALALVLLLIMFGSLVAAAIPLVSAIFSVTAGLALLGLIAAAVTFPTTAPTIATLLGLGVAVDYGLFLVARHREQLDSGMDIVRSIGRAAATSGAAIVVAGCTVAVSVLGLYISGVAFVGSLGLAAAIVVLVTVLSALTLVPAFMGLVRGAVRALPARFRARKAGLSAQEHAAQTAAATQEHHEHTAFARWGRMVTSRPWPWAILSVAVLVVLAIGHARDRELGRHHRGVQRHSDHPAAGHADHRPGQYAAR
;
A
#
# COMPACT_ATOMS: atom_id res chain seq x y z
N MET A 1 25.31 -6.51 28.12
CA MET A 1 26.62 -6.15 27.58
C MET A 1 27.10 -7.25 26.67
N SER A 2 27.78 -6.90 25.57
CA SER A 2 28.47 -7.88 24.71
C SER A 2 29.61 -8.57 25.48
N LYS A 3 30.05 -9.75 24.99
CA LYS A 3 31.12 -10.51 25.65
C LYS A 3 32.45 -9.73 25.72
N ASP A 4 32.66 -8.85 24.77
CA ASP A 4 33.84 -7.98 24.60
C ASP A 4 33.73 -6.64 25.34
N GLY A 5 32.61 -6.40 26.03
CA GLY A 5 32.38 -5.18 26.78
C GLY A 5 32.20 -3.89 25.95
N THR A 6 32.20 -4.02 24.60
CA THR A 6 32.14 -2.87 23.68
C THR A 6 30.72 -2.36 23.43
N ILE A 7 29.70 -3.21 23.61
CA ILE A 7 28.30 -2.86 23.37
C ILE A 7 27.48 -3.15 24.61
N ALA A 8 26.71 -2.14 25.04
CA ALA A 8 25.71 -2.28 26.10
C ALA A 8 24.35 -1.85 25.59
N TYR A 9 23.27 -2.42 26.09
CA TYR A 9 21.92 -1.98 25.83
C TYR A 9 21.18 -1.72 27.14
N ALA A 10 20.31 -0.74 27.11
CA ALA A 10 19.37 -0.45 28.19
C ALA A 10 17.94 -0.61 27.63
N THR A 11 17.09 -1.30 28.40
CA THR A 11 15.68 -1.45 28.04
C THR A 11 14.86 -0.38 28.73
N VAL A 12 14.14 0.41 27.96
CA VAL A 12 13.21 1.42 28.47
C VAL A 12 11.79 0.89 28.31
N ALA A 13 11.06 0.80 29.42
CA ALA A 13 9.65 0.45 29.42
C ALA A 13 8.79 1.74 29.32
N TRP A 14 7.78 1.68 28.45
CA TRP A 14 6.88 2.80 28.17
C TRP A 14 5.49 2.49 28.70
N ASN A 15 4.81 3.45 29.32
CA ASN A 15 3.40 3.33 29.71
C ASN A 15 2.43 3.62 28.56
N VAL A 16 2.95 4.12 27.44
CA VAL A 16 2.19 4.49 26.26
C VAL A 16 2.85 3.88 25.03
N ASN A 17 2.12 3.76 23.95
CA ASN A 17 2.69 3.29 22.70
C ASN A 17 3.73 4.32 22.20
N PRO A 18 5.00 3.95 22.00
CA PRO A 18 6.05 4.86 21.54
C PRO A 18 5.73 5.57 20.22
N SER A 19 4.97 4.94 19.33
CA SER A 19 4.54 5.55 18.06
C SER A 19 3.57 6.73 18.24
N SER A 20 2.91 6.84 19.40
CA SER A 20 2.04 7.98 19.71
C SER A 20 2.78 9.18 20.32
N LEU A 21 4.07 9.03 20.57
CA LEU A 21 4.90 10.09 21.11
C LEU A 21 5.40 11.02 20.01
N ASP A 22 5.35 12.31 20.29
CA ASP A 22 5.83 13.36 19.40
C ASP A 22 7.37 13.43 19.37
N THR A 23 7.92 14.03 18.31
CA THR A 23 9.35 14.28 18.10
C THR A 23 9.99 15.06 19.27
N THR A 24 9.22 15.90 19.97
CA THR A 24 9.63 16.56 21.21
C THR A 24 10.13 15.58 22.29
N TYR A 25 9.63 14.34 22.25
CA TYR A 25 10.07 13.30 23.16
C TYR A 25 11.45 12.73 22.77
N LEU A 26 11.74 12.68 21.47
CA LEU A 26 13.07 12.35 20.96
C LEU A 26 14.12 13.38 21.44
N ASP A 27 13.77 14.65 21.44
CA ASP A 27 14.66 15.71 21.94
C ASP A 27 14.96 15.54 23.44
N LYS A 28 13.97 15.13 24.24
CA LYS A 28 14.17 14.79 25.65
C LYS A 28 15.09 13.58 25.81
N LEU A 29 14.91 12.54 24.99
CA LEU A 29 15.80 11.37 24.98
C LEU A 29 17.22 11.75 24.57
N ASN A 30 17.38 12.53 23.52
CA ASN A 30 18.68 13.02 23.05
C ASN A 30 19.39 13.84 24.15
N ASN A 31 18.66 14.70 24.84
CA ASN A 31 19.19 15.46 25.96
C ASN A 31 19.60 14.57 27.16
N ALA A 32 18.83 13.51 27.42
CA ALA A 32 19.14 12.56 28.49
C ALA A 32 20.41 11.75 28.21
N VAL A 33 20.67 11.38 26.95
CA VAL A 33 21.87 10.61 26.55
C VAL A 33 23.05 11.51 26.14
N ALA A 34 22.87 12.82 26.06
CA ALA A 34 23.91 13.76 25.67
C ALA A 34 25.22 13.64 26.49
N PRO A 35 25.20 13.34 27.81
CA PRO A 35 26.43 13.09 28.56
C PRO A 35 27.22 11.89 28.07
N ALA A 36 26.53 10.81 27.69
CA ALA A 36 27.17 9.60 27.15
C ALA A 36 27.77 9.86 25.76
N THR A 37 27.06 10.58 24.91
CA THR A 37 27.56 10.96 23.57
C THR A 37 28.76 11.90 23.68
N LYS A 38 28.76 12.84 24.62
CA LYS A 38 29.91 13.71 24.89
C LYS A 38 31.11 12.94 25.45
N ALA A 39 30.88 11.81 26.10
CA ALA A 39 31.95 10.91 26.55
C ALA A 39 32.50 9.99 25.44
N GLY A 40 32.06 10.18 24.19
CA GLY A 40 32.51 9.42 23.02
C GLY A 40 31.77 8.12 22.75
N LEU A 41 30.64 7.86 23.45
CA LEU A 41 29.81 6.68 23.20
C LEU A 41 28.87 6.94 22.01
N GLN A 42 28.77 5.96 21.12
CA GLN A 42 27.76 5.96 20.08
C GLN A 42 26.43 5.44 20.68
N VAL A 43 25.38 6.25 20.62
CA VAL A 43 24.08 5.88 21.14
C VAL A 43 23.10 5.72 19.99
N GLU A 44 22.49 4.53 19.89
CA GLU A 44 21.49 4.19 18.88
C GLU A 44 20.16 3.82 19.56
N TYR A 45 19.06 4.28 18.95
CA TYR A 45 17.72 3.96 19.44
C TYR A 45 17.14 2.78 18.66
N GLY A 46 16.82 1.71 19.37
CA GLY A 46 16.17 0.52 18.80
C GLY A 46 14.71 0.41 19.20
N ALA A 47 13.99 -0.52 18.59
CA ALA A 47 12.62 -0.89 18.92
C ALA A 47 11.66 0.30 19.08
N GLY A 48 11.02 0.44 20.24
CA GLY A 48 10.01 1.46 20.50
C GLY A 48 10.51 2.89 20.38
N ALA A 49 11.74 3.17 20.85
CA ALA A 49 12.30 4.53 20.76
C ALA A 49 12.57 4.96 19.30
N GLY A 50 12.95 4.02 18.43
CA GLY A 50 13.12 4.26 17.01
C GLY A 50 11.81 4.52 16.25
N GLN A 51 10.65 4.23 16.86
CA GLN A 51 9.33 4.49 16.27
C GLN A 51 8.74 5.86 16.66
N ILE A 52 9.38 6.59 17.57
CA ILE A 52 8.92 7.93 17.97
C ILE A 52 9.02 8.87 16.76
N GLY A 53 7.92 9.54 16.46
CA GLY A 53 7.83 10.46 15.32
C GLY A 53 7.63 9.82 13.95
N GLN A 54 7.68 8.49 13.82
CA GLN A 54 7.43 7.81 12.53
C GLN A 54 5.99 8.00 12.04
N ALA A 55 5.02 8.09 12.95
CA ALA A 55 3.63 8.31 12.59
C ALA A 55 3.40 9.58 11.76
N THR A 56 4.20 10.64 11.97
CA THR A 56 4.12 11.87 11.18
C THR A 56 4.70 11.71 9.77
N HIS A 57 5.67 10.81 9.58
CA HIS A 57 6.21 10.49 8.26
C HIS A 57 5.24 9.64 7.47
N ASP A 58 4.58 8.68 8.11
CA ASP A 58 3.58 7.82 7.47
C ASP A 58 2.40 8.65 6.94
N LEU A 59 1.87 9.57 7.74
CA LEU A 59 0.79 10.49 7.33
C LEU A 59 1.17 11.35 6.11
N LYS A 60 2.39 11.87 6.04
CA LYS A 60 2.85 12.65 4.88
C LYS A 60 2.88 11.78 3.62
N SER A 61 3.39 10.57 3.72
CA SER A 61 3.46 9.62 2.60
C SER A 61 2.06 9.23 2.13
N GLU A 62 1.13 8.98 3.04
CA GLU A 62 -0.27 8.67 2.73
C GLU A 62 -0.97 9.84 2.03
N VAL A 63 -0.80 11.06 2.53
CA VAL A 63 -1.38 12.27 1.91
C VAL A 63 -0.83 12.51 0.50
N ILE A 64 0.48 12.34 0.30
CA ILE A 64 1.12 12.46 -1.02
C ILE A 64 0.57 11.38 -1.96
N GLY A 65 0.49 10.14 -1.51
CA GLY A 65 -0.07 9.03 -2.28
C GLY A 65 -1.52 9.27 -2.67
N LEU A 66 -2.35 9.75 -1.73
CA LEU A 66 -3.75 10.06 -1.96
C LEU A 66 -3.92 11.24 -2.93
N ALA A 67 -3.08 12.27 -2.82
CA ALA A 67 -3.07 13.42 -3.73
C ALA A 67 -2.69 12.98 -5.16
N LEU A 68 -1.67 12.14 -5.30
CA LEU A 68 -1.28 11.59 -6.60
C LEU A 68 -2.38 10.71 -7.19
N ALA A 69 -3.02 9.86 -6.39
CA ALA A 69 -4.17 9.07 -6.81
C ALA A 69 -5.32 9.95 -7.27
N LEU A 70 -5.62 11.06 -6.57
CA LEU A 70 -6.63 12.03 -7.00
C LEU A 70 -6.30 12.63 -8.36
N VAL A 71 -5.05 13.04 -8.58
CA VAL A 71 -4.61 13.60 -9.88
C VAL A 71 -4.79 12.57 -10.99
N LEU A 72 -4.36 11.32 -10.78
CA LEU A 72 -4.53 10.25 -11.76
C LEU A 72 -6.00 9.95 -12.05
N LEU A 73 -6.84 9.90 -11.02
CA LEU A 73 -8.28 9.70 -11.17
C LEU A 73 -8.95 10.87 -11.88
N LEU A 74 -8.49 12.11 -11.63
CA LEU A 74 -8.97 13.30 -12.36
C LEU A 74 -8.63 13.24 -13.85
N ILE A 75 -7.42 12.83 -14.19
CA ILE A 75 -7.00 12.64 -15.58
C ILE A 75 -7.85 11.55 -16.24
N MET A 76 -8.07 10.42 -15.55
CA MET A 76 -8.82 9.29 -16.07
C MET A 76 -10.32 9.62 -16.24
N PHE A 77 -10.93 10.23 -15.23
CA PHE A 77 -12.37 10.50 -15.22
C PHE A 77 -12.76 11.85 -15.82
N GLY A 78 -11.87 12.83 -15.82
CA GLY A 78 -12.19 14.19 -16.23
C GLY A 78 -13.30 14.87 -15.40
N SER A 79 -13.57 14.34 -14.19
CA SER A 79 -14.60 14.81 -13.27
C SER A 79 -14.11 14.69 -11.83
N LEU A 80 -14.07 15.82 -11.12
CA LEU A 80 -13.68 15.84 -9.70
C LEU A 80 -14.60 14.98 -8.85
N VAL A 81 -15.89 14.99 -9.15
CA VAL A 81 -16.88 14.22 -8.41
C VAL A 81 -16.67 12.71 -8.60
N ALA A 82 -16.41 12.28 -9.84
CA ALA A 82 -16.14 10.87 -10.12
C ALA A 82 -14.83 10.39 -9.49
N ALA A 83 -13.81 11.26 -9.45
CA ALA A 83 -12.53 10.98 -8.83
C ALA A 83 -12.61 10.95 -7.29
N ALA A 84 -13.45 11.80 -6.70
CA ALA A 84 -13.61 11.90 -5.26
C ALA A 84 -14.31 10.65 -4.65
N ILE A 85 -15.26 10.02 -5.35
CA ILE A 85 -16.02 8.89 -4.82
C ILE A 85 -15.11 7.74 -4.35
N PRO A 86 -14.18 7.19 -5.17
CA PRO A 86 -13.28 6.14 -4.73
C PRO A 86 -12.41 6.54 -3.54
N LEU A 87 -11.88 7.77 -3.54
CA LEU A 87 -11.01 8.25 -2.47
C LEU A 87 -11.75 8.42 -1.15
N VAL A 88 -12.92 9.07 -1.18
CA VAL A 88 -13.72 9.27 0.02
C VAL A 88 -14.15 7.91 0.59
N SER A 89 -14.62 6.99 -0.27
CA SER A 89 -14.99 5.65 0.21
C SER A 89 -13.78 4.89 0.75
N ALA A 90 -12.58 5.06 0.19
CA ALA A 90 -11.36 4.44 0.67
C ALA A 90 -10.98 4.91 2.08
N ILE A 91 -11.06 6.22 2.33
CA ILE A 91 -10.80 6.78 3.66
C ILE A 91 -11.78 6.20 4.70
N PHE A 92 -13.07 6.19 4.40
CA PHE A 92 -14.08 5.59 5.29
C PHE A 92 -13.85 4.09 5.51
N SER A 93 -13.51 3.35 4.45
CA SER A 93 -13.24 1.91 4.52
C SER A 93 -12.05 1.59 5.41
N VAL A 94 -10.94 2.28 5.21
CA VAL A 94 -9.72 2.06 5.98
C VAL A 94 -9.92 2.47 7.43
N THR A 95 -10.58 3.61 7.69
CA THR A 95 -10.90 4.05 9.05
C THR A 95 -11.78 3.03 9.77
N ALA A 96 -12.82 2.51 9.11
CA ALA A 96 -13.67 1.45 9.66
C ALA A 96 -12.89 0.15 9.89
N GLY A 97 -12.02 -0.22 8.95
CA GLY A 97 -11.16 -1.39 9.08
C GLY A 97 -10.18 -1.29 10.25
N LEU A 98 -9.54 -0.14 10.43
CA LEU A 98 -8.64 0.12 11.56
C LEU A 98 -9.40 0.18 12.89
N ALA A 99 -10.60 0.74 12.91
CA ALA A 99 -11.45 0.72 14.11
C ALA A 99 -11.81 -0.72 14.51
N LEU A 100 -12.20 -1.56 13.54
CA LEU A 100 -12.44 -2.98 13.79
C LEU A 100 -11.18 -3.71 14.25
N LEU A 101 -10.03 -3.43 13.63
CA LEU A 101 -8.75 -3.98 14.05
C LEU A 101 -8.42 -3.59 15.49
N GLY A 102 -8.70 -2.34 15.88
CA GLY A 102 -8.53 -1.84 17.26
C GLY A 102 -9.43 -2.57 18.26
N LEU A 103 -10.67 -2.88 17.89
CA LEU A 103 -11.56 -3.68 18.72
C LEU A 103 -11.05 -5.11 18.90
N ILE A 104 -10.56 -5.74 17.84
CA ILE A 104 -10.00 -7.10 17.89
C ILE A 104 -8.68 -7.12 18.66
N ALA A 105 -7.92 -6.02 18.65
CA ALA A 105 -6.67 -5.89 19.40
C ALA A 105 -6.85 -5.98 20.94
N ALA A 106 -8.09 -5.82 21.43
CA ALA A 106 -8.40 -6.09 22.83
C ALA A 106 -8.29 -7.58 23.20
N ALA A 107 -8.45 -8.48 22.23
CA ALA A 107 -8.42 -9.93 22.43
C ALA A 107 -7.21 -10.61 21.77
N VAL A 108 -6.63 -10.00 20.73
CA VAL A 108 -5.53 -10.55 19.94
C VAL A 108 -4.39 -9.55 19.87
N THR A 109 -3.17 -10.00 20.20
CA THR A 109 -2.00 -9.13 20.13
C THR A 109 -1.53 -8.97 18.69
N PHE A 110 -1.49 -7.73 18.21
CA PHE A 110 -0.94 -7.36 16.91
C PHE A 110 0.39 -6.62 17.07
N PRO A 111 1.33 -6.79 16.13
CA PRO A 111 2.54 -5.97 16.07
C PRO A 111 2.20 -4.48 15.86
N THR A 112 3.05 -3.59 16.35
CA THR A 112 2.86 -2.13 16.19
C THR A 112 2.86 -1.67 14.73
N THR A 113 3.48 -2.43 13.84
CA THR A 113 3.50 -2.19 12.39
C THR A 113 2.26 -2.71 11.66
N ALA A 114 1.38 -3.48 12.33
CA ALA A 114 0.20 -4.07 11.69
C ALA A 114 -0.78 -3.02 11.14
N PRO A 115 -1.11 -1.92 11.84
CA PRO A 115 -1.96 -0.87 11.30
C PRO A 115 -1.39 -0.25 10.03
N THR A 116 -0.09 0.03 9.96
CA THR A 116 0.56 0.62 8.78
C THR A 116 0.43 -0.28 7.55
N ILE A 117 0.72 -1.58 7.69
CA ILE A 117 0.58 -2.54 6.59
C ILE A 117 -0.88 -2.71 6.18
N ALA A 118 -1.79 -2.79 7.16
CA ALA A 118 -3.21 -2.91 6.91
C ALA A 118 -3.77 -1.67 6.19
N THR A 119 -3.34 -0.46 6.57
CA THR A 119 -3.70 0.80 5.90
C THR A 119 -3.20 0.81 4.46
N LEU A 120 -1.93 0.47 4.22
CA LEU A 120 -1.33 0.47 2.89
C LEU A 120 -2.10 -0.46 1.94
N LEU A 121 -2.36 -1.70 2.36
CA LEU A 121 -3.11 -2.66 1.56
C LEU A 121 -4.58 -2.26 1.43
N GLY A 122 -5.22 -1.84 2.53
CA GLY A 122 -6.61 -1.44 2.55
C GLY A 122 -6.88 -0.23 1.66
N LEU A 123 -6.01 0.79 1.71
CA LEU A 123 -6.16 2.00 0.90
C LEU A 123 -6.03 1.69 -0.60
N GLY A 124 -5.00 0.91 -1.00
CA GLY A 124 -4.81 0.50 -2.38
C GLY A 124 -6.02 -0.26 -2.92
N VAL A 125 -6.44 -1.30 -2.20
CA VAL A 125 -7.59 -2.13 -2.56
C VAL A 125 -8.90 -1.32 -2.60
N ALA A 126 -9.10 -0.38 -1.66
CA ALA A 126 -10.29 0.46 -1.61
C ALA A 126 -10.41 1.37 -2.83
N VAL A 127 -9.30 2.04 -3.20
CA VAL A 127 -9.26 2.92 -4.36
C VAL A 127 -9.49 2.12 -5.64
N ASP A 128 -8.83 0.97 -5.80
CA ASP A 128 -8.96 0.13 -7.01
C ASP A 128 -10.38 -0.41 -7.19
N TYR A 129 -11.01 -0.90 -6.12
CA TYR A 129 -12.38 -1.41 -6.20
C TYR A 129 -13.41 -0.29 -6.41
N GLY A 130 -13.20 0.86 -5.76
CA GLY A 130 -13.99 2.05 -5.98
C GLY A 130 -13.89 2.56 -7.41
N LEU A 131 -12.66 2.64 -7.93
CA LEU A 131 -12.37 2.99 -9.31
C LEU A 131 -13.12 2.09 -10.30
N PHE A 132 -13.05 0.77 -10.10
CA PHE A 132 -13.65 -0.21 -10.98
C PHE A 132 -15.19 -0.07 -11.04
N LEU A 133 -15.84 0.14 -9.89
CA LEU A 133 -17.29 0.37 -9.82
C LEU A 133 -17.70 1.69 -10.51
N VAL A 134 -16.97 2.78 -10.23
CA VAL A 134 -17.27 4.09 -10.82
C VAL A 134 -17.03 4.07 -12.34
N ALA A 135 -15.95 3.46 -12.80
CA ALA A 135 -15.66 3.32 -14.22
C ALA A 135 -16.79 2.55 -14.95
N ARG A 136 -17.24 1.43 -14.37
CA ARG A 136 -18.32 0.62 -14.95
C ARG A 136 -19.66 1.34 -14.96
N HIS A 137 -19.97 2.06 -13.88
CA HIS A 137 -21.16 2.91 -13.82
C HIS A 137 -21.15 3.98 -14.90
N ARG A 138 -20.01 4.66 -15.11
CA ARG A 138 -19.89 5.68 -16.16
C ARG A 138 -20.06 5.11 -17.56
N GLU A 139 -19.43 3.99 -17.86
CA GLU A 139 -19.58 3.31 -19.14
C GLU A 139 -21.05 3.02 -19.46
N GLN A 140 -21.82 2.61 -18.46
CA GLN A 140 -23.25 2.35 -18.63
C GLN A 140 -24.07 3.62 -18.74
N LEU A 141 -23.71 4.70 -18.04
CA LEU A 141 -24.34 6.01 -18.23
C LEU A 141 -24.09 6.58 -19.63
N ASP A 142 -22.89 6.40 -20.15
CA ASP A 142 -22.51 6.86 -21.49
C ASP A 142 -23.23 6.05 -22.58
N SER A 143 -23.59 4.78 -22.31
CA SER A 143 -24.47 3.98 -23.17
C SER A 143 -25.96 4.34 -23.07
N GLY A 144 -26.33 5.40 -22.36
CA GLY A 144 -27.70 5.88 -22.24
C GLY A 144 -28.55 5.22 -21.16
N MET A 145 -27.95 4.37 -20.29
CA MET A 145 -28.69 3.74 -19.21
C MET A 145 -29.09 4.74 -18.12
N ASP A 146 -30.25 4.50 -17.49
CA ASP A 146 -30.68 5.28 -16.32
C ASP A 146 -29.75 5.12 -15.13
N ILE A 147 -29.65 6.18 -14.30
CA ILE A 147 -28.68 6.26 -13.18
C ILE A 147 -28.86 5.11 -12.20
N VAL A 148 -30.09 4.84 -11.76
CA VAL A 148 -30.35 3.80 -10.77
C VAL A 148 -30.04 2.40 -11.32
N ARG A 149 -30.46 2.18 -12.57
CA ARG A 149 -30.22 0.92 -13.28
C ARG A 149 -28.72 0.70 -13.54
N SER A 150 -27.99 1.74 -13.89
CA SER A 150 -26.53 1.64 -14.12
C SER A 150 -25.74 1.37 -12.83
N ILE A 151 -26.14 1.97 -11.68
CA ILE A 151 -25.53 1.64 -10.38
C ILE A 151 -25.80 0.18 -10.01
N GLY A 152 -27.06 -0.27 -10.11
CA GLY A 152 -27.42 -1.65 -9.81
C GLY A 152 -26.68 -2.66 -10.69
N ARG A 153 -26.57 -2.38 -11.99
CA ARG A 153 -25.84 -3.25 -12.92
C ARG A 153 -24.34 -3.24 -12.69
N ALA A 154 -23.74 -2.08 -12.40
CA ALA A 154 -22.32 -1.99 -12.04
C ALA A 154 -22.04 -2.80 -10.75
N ALA A 155 -22.87 -2.64 -9.72
CA ALA A 155 -22.74 -3.42 -8.49
C ALA A 155 -22.92 -4.93 -8.71
N ALA A 156 -23.87 -5.36 -9.53
CA ALA A 156 -24.10 -6.77 -9.81
C ALA A 156 -22.97 -7.42 -10.60
N THR A 157 -22.45 -6.74 -11.63
CA THR A 157 -21.40 -7.31 -12.51
C THR A 157 -20.00 -7.16 -11.93
N SER A 158 -19.64 -5.95 -11.55
CA SER A 158 -18.31 -5.65 -11.00
C SER A 158 -18.19 -6.09 -9.55
N GLY A 159 -19.29 -6.06 -8.78
CA GLY A 159 -19.29 -6.48 -7.39
C GLY A 159 -18.93 -7.96 -7.21
N ALA A 160 -19.41 -8.84 -8.07
CA ALA A 160 -19.00 -10.25 -8.04
C ALA A 160 -17.49 -10.42 -8.23
N ALA A 161 -16.89 -9.71 -9.19
CA ALA A 161 -15.45 -9.72 -9.41
C ALA A 161 -14.67 -9.16 -8.20
N ILE A 162 -15.18 -8.09 -7.57
CA ILE A 162 -14.58 -7.50 -6.37
C ILE A 162 -14.61 -8.47 -5.19
N VAL A 163 -15.71 -9.19 -4.98
CA VAL A 163 -15.78 -10.21 -3.92
C VAL A 163 -14.74 -11.30 -4.14
N VAL A 164 -14.67 -11.85 -5.35
CA VAL A 164 -13.70 -12.92 -5.66
C VAL A 164 -12.27 -12.41 -5.49
N ALA A 165 -11.94 -11.23 -6.02
CA ALA A 165 -10.61 -10.65 -5.90
C ALA A 165 -10.27 -10.34 -4.43
N GLY A 166 -11.18 -9.74 -3.68
CA GLY A 166 -10.97 -9.43 -2.26
C GLY A 166 -10.80 -10.66 -1.39
N CYS A 167 -11.61 -11.70 -1.62
CA CYS A 167 -11.42 -12.98 -0.95
C CYS A 167 -10.07 -13.62 -1.29
N THR A 168 -9.65 -13.53 -2.56
CA THR A 168 -8.33 -14.04 -2.98
C THR A 168 -7.19 -13.31 -2.26
N VAL A 169 -7.26 -11.97 -2.17
CA VAL A 169 -6.27 -11.18 -1.42
C VAL A 169 -6.31 -11.56 0.06
N ALA A 170 -7.48 -11.64 0.70
CA ALA A 170 -7.61 -12.00 2.11
C ALA A 170 -7.01 -13.38 2.40
N VAL A 171 -7.32 -14.38 1.58
CA VAL A 171 -6.76 -15.74 1.71
C VAL A 171 -5.24 -15.73 1.49
N SER A 172 -4.75 -14.98 0.51
CA SER A 172 -3.32 -14.88 0.24
C SER A 172 -2.53 -14.29 1.41
N VAL A 173 -3.03 -13.20 2.04
CA VAL A 173 -2.36 -12.61 3.20
C VAL A 173 -2.52 -13.45 4.46
N LEU A 174 -3.63 -14.19 4.62
CA LEU A 174 -3.76 -15.20 5.68
C LEU A 174 -2.78 -16.36 5.50
N GLY A 175 -2.36 -16.66 4.26
CA GLY A 175 -1.30 -17.63 3.97
C GLY A 175 0.04 -17.31 4.65
N LEU A 176 0.26 -16.08 5.12
CA LEU A 176 1.42 -15.69 5.91
C LEU A 176 1.54 -16.48 7.24
N TYR A 177 0.44 -17.04 7.76
CA TYR A 177 0.49 -17.97 8.89
C TYR A 177 1.30 -19.24 8.60
N ILE A 178 1.34 -19.67 7.33
CA ILE A 178 2.07 -20.87 6.91
C ILE A 178 3.60 -20.68 7.10
N SER A 179 4.07 -19.43 7.17
CA SER A 179 5.49 -19.14 7.43
C SER A 179 6.01 -19.67 8.78
N GLY A 180 5.12 -20.01 9.71
CA GLY A 180 5.47 -20.43 11.07
C GLY A 180 6.00 -19.31 11.98
N VAL A 181 6.09 -18.07 11.48
CA VAL A 181 6.52 -16.89 12.24
C VAL A 181 5.29 -16.14 12.74
N ALA A 182 5.03 -16.20 14.06
CA ALA A 182 3.82 -15.60 14.66
C ALA A 182 3.66 -14.11 14.34
N PHE A 183 4.76 -13.35 14.32
CA PHE A 183 4.78 -11.94 13.92
C PHE A 183 4.24 -11.72 12.50
N VAL A 184 4.69 -12.53 11.54
CA VAL A 184 4.29 -12.44 10.13
C VAL A 184 2.83 -12.85 9.95
N GLY A 185 2.40 -13.92 10.63
CA GLY A 185 1.01 -14.38 10.61
C GLY A 185 0.03 -13.32 11.12
N SER A 186 0.37 -12.65 12.24
CA SER A 186 -0.48 -11.60 12.80
C SER A 186 -0.57 -10.35 11.92
N LEU A 187 0.48 -10.01 11.16
CA LEU A 187 0.41 -8.98 10.11
C LEU A 187 -0.58 -9.38 9.00
N GLY A 188 -0.54 -10.64 8.56
CA GLY A 188 -1.48 -11.17 7.57
C GLY A 188 -2.93 -11.11 8.06
N LEU A 189 -3.18 -11.44 9.32
CA LEU A 189 -4.51 -11.35 9.91
C LEU A 189 -5.03 -9.90 9.93
N ALA A 190 -4.21 -8.96 10.39
CA ALA A 190 -4.56 -7.55 10.40
C ALA A 190 -4.91 -7.02 9.00
N ALA A 191 -4.08 -7.35 8.00
CA ALA A 191 -4.32 -6.99 6.62
C ALA A 191 -5.61 -7.62 6.06
N ALA A 192 -5.87 -8.90 6.35
CA ALA A 192 -7.08 -9.60 5.91
C ALA A 192 -8.35 -8.95 6.47
N ILE A 193 -8.36 -8.58 7.75
CA ILE A 193 -9.50 -7.89 8.38
C ILE A 193 -9.80 -6.59 7.64
N VAL A 194 -8.79 -5.73 7.44
CA VAL A 194 -8.98 -4.44 6.78
C VAL A 194 -9.40 -4.61 5.31
N VAL A 195 -8.82 -5.58 4.58
CA VAL A 195 -9.21 -5.89 3.20
C VAL A 195 -10.67 -6.34 3.13
N LEU A 196 -11.14 -7.22 4.01
CA LEU A 196 -12.53 -7.66 4.03
C LEU A 196 -13.49 -6.50 4.31
N VAL A 197 -13.19 -5.64 5.27
CA VAL A 197 -13.97 -4.41 5.54
C VAL A 197 -13.97 -3.51 4.31
N THR A 198 -12.85 -3.38 3.62
CA THR A 198 -12.73 -2.60 2.39
C THR A 198 -13.60 -3.14 1.26
N VAL A 199 -13.66 -4.46 1.07
CA VAL A 199 -14.53 -5.11 0.09
C VAL A 199 -16.00 -4.81 0.40
N LEU A 200 -16.42 -4.98 1.64
CA LEU A 200 -17.79 -4.69 2.08
C LEU A 200 -18.13 -3.21 1.87
N SER A 201 -17.22 -2.33 2.22
CA SER A 201 -17.37 -0.88 2.01
C SER A 201 -17.45 -0.52 0.53
N ALA A 202 -16.63 -1.11 -0.32
CA ALA A 202 -16.69 -0.86 -1.77
C ALA A 202 -18.06 -1.27 -2.34
N LEU A 203 -18.63 -2.36 -1.89
CA LEU A 203 -19.94 -2.84 -2.34
C LEU A 203 -21.14 -2.05 -1.79
N THR A 204 -20.95 -1.30 -0.71
CA THR A 204 -22.02 -0.54 -0.05
C THR A 204 -21.86 0.96 -0.22
N LEU A 205 -20.71 1.52 0.20
CA LEU A 205 -20.47 2.97 0.20
C LEU A 205 -20.33 3.53 -1.22
N VAL A 206 -19.63 2.85 -2.13
CA VAL A 206 -19.42 3.35 -3.48
C VAL A 206 -20.76 3.48 -4.25
N PRO A 207 -21.64 2.45 -4.30
CA PRO A 207 -22.98 2.58 -4.86
C PRO A 207 -23.83 3.65 -4.17
N ALA A 208 -23.74 3.76 -2.84
CA ALA A 208 -24.45 4.81 -2.11
C ALA A 208 -23.99 6.21 -2.49
N PHE A 209 -22.68 6.46 -2.58
CA PHE A 209 -22.15 7.75 -3.03
C PHE A 209 -22.50 8.06 -4.48
N MET A 210 -22.44 7.06 -5.38
CA MET A 210 -22.91 7.24 -6.76
C MET A 210 -24.40 7.64 -6.81
N GLY A 211 -25.23 7.04 -5.98
CA GLY A 211 -26.65 7.37 -5.85
C GLY A 211 -26.89 8.78 -5.29
N LEU A 212 -26.11 9.20 -4.29
CA LEU A 212 -26.20 10.52 -3.68
C LEU A 212 -25.81 11.64 -4.68
N VAL A 213 -24.74 11.43 -5.42
CA VAL A 213 -24.20 12.40 -6.38
C VAL A 213 -24.97 12.40 -7.70
N ARG A 214 -25.76 11.38 -7.98
CA ARG A 214 -26.58 11.20 -9.19
C ARG A 214 -25.79 11.52 -10.46
N GLY A 215 -26.29 12.35 -11.37
CA GLY A 215 -25.64 12.68 -12.65
C GLY A 215 -24.35 13.54 -12.58
N ALA A 216 -23.85 13.89 -11.38
CA ALA A 216 -22.63 14.69 -11.24
C ALA A 216 -21.34 13.92 -11.58
N VAL A 217 -21.44 12.60 -11.71
CA VAL A 217 -20.32 11.70 -12.10
C VAL A 217 -19.92 11.89 -13.58
N ARG A 218 -20.78 12.50 -14.43
CA ARG A 218 -20.47 12.78 -15.84
C ARG A 218 -19.35 13.81 -15.98
N ALA A 219 -18.46 13.61 -16.95
CA ALA A 219 -17.35 14.54 -17.20
C ALA A 219 -17.82 15.97 -17.49
N LEU A 220 -17.11 16.95 -16.94
CA LEU A 220 -17.38 18.39 -17.14
C LEU A 220 -17.56 18.79 -18.62
N PRO A 221 -16.68 18.34 -19.57
CA PRO A 221 -16.84 18.73 -20.98
C PRO A 221 -18.15 18.25 -21.60
N ALA A 222 -18.66 17.09 -21.22
CA ALA A 222 -19.94 16.56 -21.70
C ALA A 222 -21.13 17.38 -21.19
N ARG A 223 -21.08 17.86 -19.94
CA ARG A 223 -22.12 18.74 -19.37
C ARG A 223 -22.20 20.11 -20.04
N PHE A 224 -21.03 20.72 -20.32
CA PHE A 224 -20.98 22.02 -20.99
C PHE A 224 -21.47 21.92 -22.44
N ARG A 225 -21.12 20.82 -23.14
CA ARG A 225 -21.56 20.58 -24.51
C ARG A 225 -23.09 20.34 -24.61
N ALA A 226 -23.64 19.53 -23.70
CA ALA A 226 -25.08 19.27 -23.63
C ALA A 226 -25.87 20.54 -23.34
N ARG A 227 -25.42 21.37 -22.41
CA ARG A 227 -26.08 22.66 -22.07
C ARG A 227 -26.01 23.68 -23.20
N LYS A 228 -24.94 23.68 -24.00
CA LYS A 228 -24.76 24.59 -25.15
C LYS A 228 -25.56 24.15 -26.38
N ALA A 229 -25.88 22.86 -26.51
CA ALA A 229 -26.59 22.27 -27.62
C ALA A 229 -28.13 22.27 -27.47
N GLY A 230 -28.66 22.62 -26.26
CA GLY A 230 -30.11 22.61 -26.01
C GLY A 230 -30.79 21.25 -26.15
N LEU A 231 -30.01 20.17 -26.22
CA LEU A 231 -30.49 18.80 -26.46
C LEU A 231 -31.01 18.19 -25.15
N SER A 232 -32.06 17.38 -25.24
CA SER A 232 -32.50 16.57 -24.13
C SER A 232 -31.39 15.58 -23.72
N ALA A 233 -31.35 15.20 -22.45
CA ALA A 233 -30.31 14.30 -21.91
C ALA A 233 -30.26 12.95 -22.67
N GLN A 234 -31.37 12.49 -23.24
CA GLN A 234 -31.50 11.26 -24.00
C GLN A 234 -30.96 11.35 -25.43
N GLU A 235 -31.23 12.45 -26.12
CA GLU A 235 -30.70 12.69 -27.50
C GLU A 235 -29.18 12.88 -27.47
N HIS A 236 -28.67 13.52 -26.42
CA HIS A 236 -27.24 13.70 -26.24
C HIS A 236 -26.54 12.40 -25.91
N ALA A 237 -27.15 11.50 -25.12
CA ALA A 237 -26.62 10.17 -24.82
C ALA A 237 -26.52 9.28 -26.07
N ALA A 238 -27.53 9.34 -26.95
CA ALA A 238 -27.51 8.57 -28.19
C ALA A 238 -26.45 9.08 -29.19
N GLN A 239 -26.30 10.41 -29.32
CA GLN A 239 -25.25 11.01 -30.16
C GLN A 239 -23.84 10.81 -29.59
N THR A 240 -23.70 10.85 -28.27
CA THR A 240 -22.40 10.62 -27.63
C THR A 240 -21.99 9.18 -27.71
N ALA A 241 -22.92 8.23 -27.61
CA ALA A 241 -22.63 6.80 -27.75
C ALA A 241 -22.09 6.46 -29.16
N ALA A 242 -22.68 7.03 -30.20
CA ALA A 242 -22.20 6.88 -31.59
C ALA A 242 -20.81 7.53 -31.77
N ALA A 243 -20.64 8.78 -31.31
CA ALA A 243 -19.36 9.49 -31.40
C ALA A 243 -18.27 8.90 -30.51
N THR A 244 -18.62 8.25 -29.39
CA THR A 244 -17.66 7.61 -28.50
C THR A 244 -17.16 6.30 -29.08
N GLN A 245 -18.01 5.54 -29.80
CA GLN A 245 -17.55 4.36 -30.55
C GLN A 245 -16.55 4.73 -31.63
N GLU A 246 -16.79 5.76 -32.42
CA GLU A 246 -15.82 6.25 -33.43
C GLU A 246 -14.54 6.81 -32.80
N HIS A 247 -14.64 7.48 -31.65
CA HIS A 247 -13.47 8.08 -31.00
C HIS A 247 -12.59 7.05 -30.28
N HIS A 248 -13.16 5.97 -29.75
CA HIS A 248 -12.39 4.86 -29.15
C HIS A 248 -11.54 4.12 -30.18
N GLU A 249 -11.97 4.03 -31.42
CA GLU A 249 -11.19 3.38 -32.48
C GLU A 249 -9.93 4.13 -32.90
N HIS A 250 -9.88 5.44 -32.70
CA HIS A 250 -8.76 6.31 -33.07
C HIS A 250 -7.81 6.68 -31.92
N THR A 251 -8.09 6.26 -30.70
CA THR A 251 -7.23 6.57 -29.54
C THR A 251 -5.89 5.82 -29.64
N ALA A 252 -4.80 6.46 -29.18
CA ALA A 252 -3.47 5.83 -29.14
C ALA A 252 -3.49 4.50 -28.40
N PHE A 253 -4.30 4.37 -27.35
CA PHE A 253 -4.52 3.13 -26.60
C PHE A 253 -5.20 2.04 -27.42
N ALA A 254 -6.19 2.38 -28.23
CA ALA A 254 -6.86 1.40 -29.11
C ALA A 254 -5.91 0.92 -30.24
N ARG A 255 -5.05 1.81 -30.74
CA ARG A 255 -3.98 1.44 -31.68
C ARG A 255 -2.96 0.50 -31.04
N TRP A 256 -2.53 0.82 -29.83
CA TRP A 256 -1.61 0.00 -29.06
C TRP A 256 -2.24 -1.35 -28.71
N GLY A 257 -3.51 -1.36 -28.26
CA GLY A 257 -4.26 -2.58 -27.98
C GLY A 257 -4.37 -3.48 -29.22
N ARG A 258 -4.72 -2.92 -30.38
CA ARG A 258 -4.73 -3.69 -31.66
C ARG A 258 -3.35 -4.21 -32.04
N MET A 259 -2.28 -3.44 -31.84
CA MET A 259 -0.91 -3.88 -32.10
C MET A 259 -0.51 -5.06 -31.21
N VAL A 260 -0.84 -5.02 -29.94
CA VAL A 260 -0.59 -6.11 -28.99
C VAL A 260 -1.43 -7.34 -29.31
N THR A 261 -2.72 -7.14 -29.60
CA THR A 261 -3.66 -8.25 -29.88
C THR A 261 -3.42 -8.90 -31.25
N SER A 262 -2.97 -8.14 -32.25
CA SER A 262 -2.68 -8.69 -33.58
C SER A 262 -1.45 -9.59 -33.59
N ARG A 263 -0.51 -9.41 -32.68
CA ARG A 263 0.69 -10.25 -32.54
C ARG A 263 1.01 -10.50 -31.05
N PRO A 264 0.25 -11.36 -30.36
CA PRO A 264 0.38 -11.51 -28.91
C PRO A 264 1.71 -12.14 -28.49
N TRP A 265 2.27 -13.07 -29.28
CA TRP A 265 3.49 -13.79 -28.94
C TRP A 265 4.74 -12.90 -28.77
N PRO A 266 5.06 -11.95 -29.66
CA PRO A 266 6.21 -11.07 -29.44
C PRO A 266 6.10 -10.23 -28.17
N TRP A 267 4.92 -9.73 -27.85
CA TRP A 267 4.68 -8.93 -26.65
C TRP A 267 4.73 -9.76 -25.36
N ALA A 268 4.22 -11.01 -25.41
CA ALA A 268 4.34 -11.95 -24.30
C ALA A 268 5.82 -12.31 -24.04
N ILE A 269 6.58 -12.61 -25.09
CA ILE A 269 8.02 -12.91 -24.98
C ILE A 269 8.78 -11.69 -24.46
N LEU A 270 8.49 -10.49 -24.96
CA LEU A 270 9.13 -9.26 -24.52
C LEU A 270 8.86 -8.99 -23.02
N SER A 271 7.61 -9.14 -22.58
CA SER A 271 7.28 -8.91 -21.15
C SER A 271 7.95 -9.95 -20.24
N VAL A 272 7.98 -11.22 -20.65
CA VAL A 272 8.70 -12.27 -19.91
C VAL A 272 10.21 -11.98 -19.89
N ALA A 273 10.79 -11.59 -21.03
CA ALA A 273 12.21 -11.25 -21.11
C ALA A 273 12.58 -10.09 -20.19
N VAL A 274 11.76 -9.03 -20.16
CA VAL A 274 11.96 -7.89 -19.23
C VAL A 274 11.90 -8.37 -17.79
N LEU A 275 10.91 -9.18 -17.40
CA LEU A 275 10.80 -9.72 -16.05
C LEU A 275 12.00 -10.60 -15.67
N VAL A 276 12.48 -11.45 -16.59
CA VAL A 276 13.66 -12.29 -16.37
C VAL A 276 14.92 -11.43 -16.19
N VAL A 277 15.12 -10.42 -17.04
CA VAL A 277 16.26 -9.50 -16.90
C VAL A 277 16.24 -8.77 -15.55
N LEU A 278 15.08 -8.27 -15.13
CA LEU A 278 14.93 -7.62 -13.83
C LEU A 278 15.19 -8.61 -12.67
N ALA A 279 14.71 -9.84 -12.79
CA ALA A 279 14.94 -10.88 -11.78
C ALA A 279 16.42 -11.26 -11.68
N ILE A 280 17.12 -11.40 -12.80
CA ILE A 280 18.56 -11.70 -12.83
C ILE A 280 19.37 -10.52 -12.28
N GLY A 281 19.00 -9.27 -12.62
CA GLY A 281 19.63 -8.06 -12.06
C GLY A 281 19.55 -8.07 -10.54
N HIS A 282 18.36 -8.32 -10.00
CA HIS A 282 18.16 -8.36 -8.56
C HIS A 282 18.87 -9.54 -7.86
N ALA A 283 19.00 -10.68 -8.52
CA ALA A 283 19.76 -11.83 -7.98
C ALA A 283 21.26 -11.54 -7.92
N ARG A 284 21.81 -10.86 -8.92
CA ARG A 284 23.23 -10.44 -8.94
C ARG A 284 23.59 -9.45 -7.84
N ASP A 285 22.72 -8.48 -7.57
CA ASP A 285 22.95 -7.51 -6.49
C ASP A 285 22.99 -8.19 -5.11
N ARG A 286 22.22 -9.26 -4.92
CA ARG A 286 22.28 -10.08 -3.69
C ARG A 286 23.58 -10.87 -3.54
N GLU A 287 24.15 -11.35 -4.63
CA GLU A 287 25.44 -12.06 -4.60
C GLU A 287 26.61 -11.11 -4.34
N LEU A 288 26.63 -9.95 -5.00
CA LEU A 288 27.63 -8.91 -4.76
C LEU A 288 27.62 -8.41 -3.31
N GLY A 289 26.44 -8.22 -2.72
CA GLY A 289 26.29 -7.84 -1.31
C GLY A 289 26.73 -8.95 -0.31
N ARG A 290 26.73 -10.22 -0.72
CA ARG A 290 27.28 -11.32 0.08
C ARG A 290 28.81 -11.37 0.01
N HIS A 291 29.39 -11.12 -1.15
CA HIS A 291 30.85 -11.09 -1.31
C HIS A 291 31.49 -9.94 -0.51
N HIS A 292 30.88 -8.74 -0.51
CA HIS A 292 31.38 -7.63 0.30
C HIS A 292 31.33 -7.91 1.80
N ARG A 293 30.30 -8.61 2.30
CA ARG A 293 30.22 -9.02 3.71
C ARG A 293 31.15 -10.18 4.08
N GLY A 294 31.50 -11.03 3.12
CA GLY A 294 32.49 -12.11 3.32
C GLY A 294 33.92 -11.57 3.42
N VAL A 295 34.28 -10.58 2.62
CA VAL A 295 35.61 -9.94 2.62
C VAL A 295 35.84 -9.15 3.91
N GLN A 296 34.84 -8.42 4.42
CA GLN A 296 34.96 -7.71 5.70
C GLN A 296 35.12 -8.64 6.90
N ARG A 297 34.51 -9.85 6.89
CA ARG A 297 34.72 -10.82 7.97
C ARG A 297 36.11 -11.45 7.98
N HIS A 298 36.82 -11.44 6.85
CA HIS A 298 38.18 -12.03 6.78
C HIS A 298 39.26 -11.02 7.16
N SER A 299 38.99 -9.72 7.05
CA SER A 299 39.92 -8.66 7.47
C SER A 299 39.90 -8.38 8.97
N ASP A 300 38.86 -8.82 9.68
CA ASP A 300 38.69 -8.58 11.13
C ASP A 300 39.17 -9.75 12.01
N HIS A 301 39.84 -10.77 11.45
CA HIS A 301 40.57 -11.78 12.25
C HIS A 301 42.00 -11.28 12.44
N PRO A 302 42.39 -10.78 13.61
CA PRO A 302 43.77 -10.55 13.92
C PRO A 302 44.46 -11.91 13.93
N ALA A 303 45.58 -12.00 13.21
CA ALA A 303 46.46 -13.16 13.18
C ALA A 303 46.76 -13.59 14.62
N ALA A 304 46.33 -14.81 14.97
CA ALA A 304 46.70 -15.43 16.24
C ALA A 304 48.22 -15.56 16.28
N GLY A 305 48.85 -14.65 17.01
CA GLY A 305 50.27 -14.71 17.29
C GLY A 305 50.58 -15.96 18.09
N HIS A 306 51.59 -16.68 17.61
CA HIS A 306 52.25 -17.74 18.32
C HIS A 306 52.53 -17.32 19.76
N ALA A 307 51.85 -17.92 20.75
CA ALA A 307 52.23 -17.85 22.12
C ALA A 307 52.94 -19.17 22.46
N ASP A 308 54.22 -18.99 22.70
CA ASP A 308 55.26 -19.90 23.18
C ASP A 308 54.81 -20.70 24.40
N HIS A 309 54.91 -22.01 24.33
CA HIS A 309 54.76 -22.94 25.44
C HIS A 309 55.93 -22.83 26.40
N ARG A 310 55.74 -22.39 27.63
CA ARG A 310 56.58 -22.75 28.77
C ARG A 310 55.75 -23.45 29.83
N PRO A 311 56.16 -24.69 30.23
CA PRO A 311 55.54 -25.37 31.35
C PRO A 311 56.31 -25.06 32.67
N GLY A 312 55.61 -24.93 33.75
CA GLY A 312 56.19 -25.05 35.08
C GLY A 312 55.85 -23.88 36.01
N GLN A 313 54.99 -24.04 37.00
CA GLN A 313 55.30 -24.34 38.36
C GLN A 313 54.06 -24.32 39.25
N TYR A 314 53.86 -25.41 39.93
CA TYR A 314 52.97 -25.57 41.08
C TYR A 314 53.48 -24.73 42.25
N ALA A 315 52.61 -24.13 43.08
CA ALA A 315 52.59 -24.26 44.53
C ALA A 315 51.50 -23.42 45.19
N ALA A 316 50.59 -24.06 45.81
CA ALA A 316 50.09 -23.95 47.17
C ALA A 316 49.88 -22.53 47.79
N ARG A 317 48.64 -22.19 48.03
CA ARG A 317 47.94 -22.09 49.32
C ARG A 317 46.51 -21.69 49.11
#